data_12357b54e11bab21cc6ee60c84eeceaf
#
_entry.id   12357b54e11bab21cc6ee60c84eeceaf
#
_cell.length_a   1.000
_cell.length_b   1.000
_cell.length_c   1.000
_cell.angle_alpha   90.00
_cell.angle_beta   90.00
_cell.angle_gamma   90.00
#
_symmetry.space_group_name_H-M   'P 1'
#
loop_
_entity.id
_entity.type
_entity.pdbx_description
1 polymer ?
#
loop_
_entity_poly.entity_id
_entity_poly.type
_entity_poly.pdbx_seq_one_letter_code
_entity_poly.pdbx_strand_id
1 'polypeptide(L)'
;MRAFWIVLDSAGIGNAPDAEAFGDEGSNTWKTCYDSGKLHIPNMEKLGIYNIDEMNYGDKSLSPIGCYGRLHEKSMGKDTTIGHWEMAGMISPKPFPVYPDGFPKDVLDEFRKQTGREVLCNKPYSGTEVIKDYGREHMETGALIVYTSADSVFQIAAHEEVVPVETLYEYCKIARKILMGDHAVARVIARPFVGQYPNFERTDRRHDFSLVPPKQTVLDDLKDAGKDVIGVGKIYDIFAGKGITETTANHGNKKNMEKVFELQKKDFNGLCYINLVDFDMIYGHRRDILGYTTALNEFDKDLEIFLANMCGDDVLFITADHGCDPGYKGTDHTRESVPLLGYSKCWKQGVNIGTRDTYADIAATLAQIFEIEYHGDGTGFLEMLK
;
A
#
# COMPACT_ATOMS: atom_id res chain seq x y z
N MET A 1 -24.86 7.42 -2.57
CA MET A 1 -24.09 6.86 -1.43
C MET A 1 -22.62 6.97 -1.73
N ARG A 2 -21.80 7.40 -0.75
CA ARG A 2 -20.35 7.54 -0.86
C ARG A 2 -19.67 6.77 0.25
N ALA A 3 -18.67 5.97 -0.10
CA ALA A 3 -17.78 5.34 0.87
C ALA A 3 -16.37 5.95 0.77
N PHE A 4 -15.77 6.22 1.91
CA PHE A 4 -14.40 6.69 2.03
C PHE A 4 -13.60 5.63 2.79
N TRP A 5 -12.56 5.14 2.18
CA TRP A 5 -11.71 4.10 2.76
C TRP A 5 -10.28 4.61 2.90
N ILE A 6 -9.89 4.93 4.12
CA ILE A 6 -8.59 5.53 4.42
C ILE A 6 -7.66 4.45 4.99
N VAL A 7 -6.51 4.27 4.34
CA VAL A 7 -5.44 3.40 4.80
C VAL A 7 -4.33 4.27 5.39
N LEU A 8 -4.06 4.06 6.67
CA LEU A 8 -2.87 4.57 7.36
C LEU A 8 -1.73 3.58 7.10
N ASP A 9 -0.98 3.80 6.02
CA ASP A 9 0.02 2.86 5.51
C ASP A 9 0.97 2.42 6.63
N SER A 10 1.01 1.12 6.91
CA SER A 10 1.83 0.48 7.95
C SER A 10 1.39 0.67 9.42
N ALA A 11 0.19 1.17 9.71
CA ALA A 11 -0.24 1.41 11.11
C ALA A 11 -0.78 0.15 11.82
N GLY A 12 0.05 -0.88 11.95
CA GLY A 12 -0.28 -2.13 12.64
C GLY A 12 -0.50 -1.99 14.15
N ILE A 13 -1.27 -2.91 14.74
CA ILE A 13 -1.69 -2.90 16.15
C ILE A 13 -1.20 -4.12 16.95
N GLY A 14 -0.04 -4.64 16.59
CA GLY A 14 0.61 -5.77 17.25
C GLY A 14 0.75 -6.99 16.35
N ASN A 15 1.75 -7.79 16.64
CA ASN A 15 2.12 -8.92 15.82
C ASN A 15 0.93 -9.83 15.50
N ALA A 16 0.83 -10.23 14.23
CA ALA A 16 -0.17 -11.18 13.79
C ALA A 16 0.09 -12.58 14.37
N PRO A 17 -0.89 -13.50 14.36
CA PRO A 17 -0.71 -14.85 14.89
C PRO A 17 0.44 -15.64 14.25
N ASP A 18 0.78 -15.33 13.00
CA ASP A 18 1.84 -15.95 12.22
C ASP A 18 3.14 -15.12 12.15
N ALA A 19 3.26 -14.06 12.95
CA ALA A 19 4.40 -13.13 12.93
C ALA A 19 5.76 -13.83 13.17
N GLU A 20 5.79 -14.93 13.93
CA GLU A 20 6.99 -15.74 14.16
C GLU A 20 7.59 -16.25 12.84
N ALA A 21 6.74 -16.69 11.91
CA ALA A 21 7.18 -17.17 10.59
C ALA A 21 7.84 -16.09 9.73
N PHE A 22 7.55 -14.81 10.02
CA PHE A 22 8.15 -13.64 9.38
C PHE A 22 9.30 -13.02 10.18
N GLY A 23 9.57 -13.52 11.39
CA GLY A 23 10.58 -13.00 12.29
C GLY A 23 10.20 -11.69 12.99
N ASP A 24 8.90 -11.39 13.05
CA ASP A 24 8.34 -10.11 13.50
C ASP A 24 7.61 -10.22 14.86
N GLU A 25 7.83 -11.30 15.61
CA GLU A 25 7.26 -11.51 16.93
C GLU A 25 7.61 -10.35 17.88
N GLY A 26 6.59 -9.77 18.50
CA GLY A 26 6.72 -8.65 19.43
C GLY A 26 6.66 -7.27 18.78
N SER A 27 6.52 -7.16 17.46
CA SER A 27 6.27 -5.88 16.79
C SER A 27 4.90 -5.31 17.15
N ASN A 28 4.82 -3.98 17.33
CA ASN A 28 3.56 -3.28 17.54
C ASN A 28 3.73 -1.79 17.23
N THR A 29 3.49 -1.42 15.98
CA THR A 29 3.65 -0.04 15.48
C THR A 29 2.86 0.96 16.32
N TRP A 30 1.59 0.67 16.62
CA TRP A 30 0.73 1.56 17.38
C TRP A 30 1.18 1.72 18.83
N LYS A 31 1.55 0.60 19.47
CA LYS A 31 2.04 0.63 20.85
C LYS A 31 3.34 1.41 20.99
N THR A 32 4.25 1.29 20.04
CA THR A 32 5.49 2.09 19.97
C THR A 32 5.18 3.59 19.94
N CYS A 33 4.18 4.01 19.15
CA CYS A 33 3.73 5.40 19.14
C CYS A 33 3.06 5.81 20.47
N TYR A 34 2.25 4.95 21.07
CA TYR A 34 1.63 5.17 22.36
C TYR A 34 2.68 5.34 23.48
N ASP A 35 3.66 4.45 23.55
CA ASP A 35 4.72 4.45 24.56
C ASP A 35 5.65 5.68 24.44
N SER A 36 5.64 6.41 23.33
CA SER A 36 6.32 7.69 23.19
C SER A 36 5.81 8.77 24.15
N GLY A 37 4.59 8.60 24.71
CA GLY A 37 3.90 9.56 25.55
C GLY A 37 3.49 10.85 24.83
N LYS A 38 3.52 10.86 23.49
CA LYS A 38 3.18 12.01 22.64
C LYS A 38 1.96 11.79 21.77
N LEU A 39 1.38 10.59 21.76
CA LEU A 39 0.19 10.27 21.00
C LEU A 39 -1.03 10.96 21.60
N HIS A 40 -1.77 11.69 20.76
CA HIS A 40 -3.00 12.39 21.12
C HIS A 40 -4.01 12.30 19.97
N ILE A 41 -4.97 11.38 20.08
CA ILE A 41 -5.87 10.95 19.01
C ILE A 41 -7.33 10.86 19.46
N PRO A 42 -7.90 11.93 20.02
CA PRO A 42 -9.23 11.91 20.66
C PRO A 42 -10.37 11.51 19.72
N ASN A 43 -10.23 11.71 18.40
CA ASN A 43 -11.27 11.34 17.44
C ASN A 43 -11.23 9.84 17.11
N MET A 44 -10.05 9.26 16.95
CA MET A 44 -9.92 7.79 16.82
C MET A 44 -10.29 7.08 18.10
N GLU A 45 -10.03 7.66 19.28
CA GLU A 45 -10.50 7.15 20.58
C GLU A 45 -12.04 7.14 20.64
N LYS A 46 -12.71 8.20 20.18
CA LYS A 46 -14.18 8.25 20.07
C LYS A 46 -14.71 7.20 19.10
N LEU A 47 -14.00 6.89 18.03
CA LEU A 47 -14.39 5.80 17.11
C LEU A 47 -14.19 4.42 17.74
N GLY A 48 -13.35 4.27 18.76
CA GLY A 48 -13.15 3.03 19.51
C GLY A 48 -11.81 2.33 19.27
N ILE A 49 -10.75 3.05 18.87
CA ILE A 49 -9.44 2.41 18.58
C ILE A 49 -8.94 1.57 19.77
N TYR A 50 -8.99 2.07 21.00
CA TYR A 50 -8.56 1.32 22.18
C TYR A 50 -9.59 0.30 22.70
N ASN A 51 -10.78 0.24 22.08
CA ASN A 51 -11.77 -0.80 22.33
C ASN A 51 -11.53 -2.07 21.53
N ILE A 52 -10.64 -2.02 20.51
CA ILE A 52 -10.25 -3.17 19.69
C ILE A 52 -9.68 -4.27 20.59
N ASP A 53 -10.05 -5.51 20.32
CA ASP A 53 -9.58 -6.67 21.06
C ASP A 53 -8.04 -6.75 21.06
N GLU A 54 -7.47 -7.16 22.20
CA GLU A 54 -6.04 -7.27 22.46
C GLU A 54 -5.24 -5.94 22.49
N MET A 55 -5.88 -4.79 22.32
CA MET A 55 -5.26 -3.52 22.64
C MET A 55 -5.33 -3.29 24.16
N ASN A 56 -4.31 -3.75 24.88
CA ASN A 56 -4.23 -3.72 26.34
C ASN A 56 -3.55 -2.44 26.87
N TYR A 57 -3.66 -1.34 26.14
CA TYR A 57 -3.12 -0.02 26.46
C TYR A 57 -4.09 1.07 25.96
N GLY A 58 -3.94 2.29 26.47
CA GLY A 58 -4.89 3.36 26.20
C GLY A 58 -6.21 3.23 26.96
N ASP A 59 -6.97 4.30 26.97
CA ASP A 59 -8.24 4.36 27.67
C ASP A 59 -9.40 3.95 26.75
N LYS A 60 -10.10 2.87 27.10
CA LYS A 60 -11.27 2.41 26.34
C LYS A 60 -12.39 3.44 26.44
N SER A 61 -12.97 3.80 25.33
CA SER A 61 -14.18 4.63 25.29
C SER A 61 -15.36 3.87 25.93
N LEU A 62 -16.07 4.52 26.82
CA LEU A 62 -17.29 3.96 27.42
C LEU A 62 -18.50 3.98 26.45
N SER A 63 -18.43 4.84 25.42
CA SER A 63 -19.49 5.02 24.44
C SER A 63 -18.86 5.31 23.08
N PRO A 64 -18.18 4.34 22.46
CA PRO A 64 -17.60 4.55 21.14
C PRO A 64 -18.71 4.80 20.12
N ILE A 65 -18.47 5.72 19.20
CA ILE A 65 -19.46 6.08 18.16
C ILE A 65 -19.28 5.27 16.88
N GLY A 66 -18.11 4.66 16.67
CA GLY A 66 -17.79 3.84 15.50
C GLY A 66 -18.07 2.36 15.72
N CYS A 67 -17.94 1.58 14.64
CA CYS A 67 -17.64 0.16 14.76
C CYS A 67 -16.12 -0.01 14.77
N TYR A 68 -15.64 -1.03 15.46
CA TYR A 68 -14.22 -1.29 15.61
C TYR A 68 -13.92 -2.78 15.68
N GLY A 69 -12.76 -3.17 15.22
CA GLY A 69 -12.28 -4.55 15.25
C GLY A 69 -10.84 -4.68 14.84
N ARG A 70 -10.34 -5.92 14.93
CA ARG A 70 -9.00 -6.34 14.54
C ARG A 70 -9.07 -7.15 13.26
N LEU A 71 -8.15 -6.94 12.34
CA LEU A 71 -8.03 -7.75 11.14
C LEU A 71 -6.66 -8.45 11.13
N HIS A 72 -6.67 -9.73 10.77
CA HIS A 72 -5.45 -10.49 10.46
C HIS A 72 -5.26 -10.55 8.95
N GLU A 73 -4.02 -10.46 8.49
CA GLU A 73 -3.69 -10.69 7.10
C GLU A 73 -3.59 -12.20 6.84
N LYS A 74 -4.30 -12.66 5.82
CA LYS A 74 -4.29 -14.07 5.40
C LYS A 74 -3.34 -14.32 4.24
N SER A 75 -3.02 -13.31 3.47
CA SER A 75 -2.03 -13.39 2.40
C SER A 75 -0.63 -13.66 2.94
N MET A 76 0.18 -14.36 2.14
CA MET A 76 1.56 -14.73 2.49
C MET A 76 2.55 -13.62 2.10
N GLY A 77 2.34 -12.40 2.63
CA GLY A 77 3.19 -11.24 2.42
C GLY A 77 3.04 -10.26 3.58
N LYS A 78 3.81 -9.18 3.53
CA LYS A 78 3.72 -8.08 4.49
C LYS A 78 4.05 -6.75 3.81
N ASP A 79 3.77 -6.66 2.52
CA ASP A 79 4.03 -5.46 1.73
C ASP A 79 2.74 -4.74 1.34
N THR A 80 2.88 -3.44 1.06
CA THR A 80 1.76 -2.55 0.71
C THR A 80 0.87 -3.12 -0.40
N THR A 81 1.45 -3.73 -1.43
CA THR A 81 0.68 -4.24 -2.57
C THR A 81 -0.19 -5.42 -2.16
N ILE A 82 0.38 -6.41 -1.45
CA ILE A 82 -0.33 -7.59 -0.99
C ILE A 82 -1.43 -7.22 0.01
N GLY A 83 -1.12 -6.36 1.00
CA GLY A 83 -2.10 -5.90 1.98
C GLY A 83 -3.29 -5.19 1.32
N HIS A 84 -3.03 -4.25 0.39
CA HIS A 84 -4.10 -3.57 -0.35
C HIS A 84 -4.90 -4.51 -1.25
N TRP A 85 -4.26 -5.50 -1.88
CA TRP A 85 -4.97 -6.48 -2.69
C TRP A 85 -5.88 -7.36 -1.85
N GLU A 86 -5.41 -7.79 -0.66
CA GLU A 86 -6.25 -8.56 0.25
C GLU A 86 -7.42 -7.72 0.74
N MET A 87 -7.19 -6.47 1.16
CA MET A 87 -8.26 -5.55 1.52
C MET A 87 -9.31 -5.42 0.41
N ALA A 88 -8.88 -5.41 -0.86
CA ALA A 88 -9.77 -5.33 -2.01
C ALA A 88 -10.42 -6.67 -2.42
N GLY A 89 -10.23 -7.73 -1.62
CA GLY A 89 -10.89 -9.03 -1.82
C GLY A 89 -10.05 -10.07 -2.55
N MET A 90 -8.72 -9.90 -2.61
CA MET A 90 -7.85 -10.87 -3.28
C MET A 90 -6.76 -11.39 -2.34
N ILE A 91 -6.98 -12.55 -1.74
CA ILE A 91 -5.98 -13.24 -0.92
C ILE A 91 -4.88 -13.81 -1.80
N SER A 92 -3.62 -13.48 -1.47
CA SER A 92 -2.41 -13.95 -2.16
C SER A 92 -1.79 -15.13 -1.41
N PRO A 93 -1.90 -16.38 -1.93
CA PRO A 93 -1.44 -17.57 -1.21
C PRO A 93 0.09 -17.73 -1.21
N LYS A 94 0.80 -16.92 -1.97
CA LYS A 94 2.27 -16.90 -2.06
C LYS A 94 2.76 -15.46 -1.97
N PRO A 95 3.92 -15.21 -1.32
CA PRO A 95 4.57 -13.91 -1.37
C PRO A 95 5.06 -13.61 -2.79
N PHE A 96 5.34 -12.36 -3.07
CA PHE A 96 6.05 -12.00 -4.30
C PHE A 96 7.46 -12.59 -4.30
N PRO A 97 7.95 -13.08 -5.47
CA PRO A 97 9.28 -13.64 -5.57
C PRO A 97 10.35 -12.56 -5.36
N VAL A 98 11.42 -12.91 -4.64
CA VAL A 98 12.63 -12.11 -4.47
C VAL A 98 13.83 -12.84 -5.07
N TYR A 99 14.84 -12.09 -5.49
CA TYR A 99 15.97 -12.62 -6.27
C TYR A 99 17.33 -12.23 -5.63
N PRO A 100 17.68 -12.80 -4.46
CA PRO A 100 18.93 -12.46 -3.76
C PRO A 100 20.19 -12.80 -4.56
N ASP A 101 20.11 -13.77 -5.48
CA ASP A 101 21.21 -14.18 -6.36
C ASP A 101 21.10 -13.63 -7.80
N GLY A 102 20.16 -12.71 -8.03
CA GLY A 102 19.80 -12.19 -9.35
C GLY A 102 18.77 -13.05 -10.09
N PHE A 103 18.25 -12.52 -11.19
CA PHE A 103 17.22 -13.17 -12.00
C PHE A 103 17.76 -14.40 -12.74
N PRO A 104 16.94 -15.45 -12.90
CA PRO A 104 17.36 -16.68 -13.57
C PRO A 104 17.63 -16.43 -15.06
N LYS A 105 18.44 -17.34 -15.61
CA LYS A 105 18.97 -17.21 -16.98
C LYS A 105 17.89 -17.15 -18.05
N ASP A 106 16.83 -17.93 -17.92
CA ASP A 106 15.71 -17.98 -18.86
C ASP A 106 14.95 -16.65 -18.94
N VAL A 107 14.74 -15.98 -17.80
CA VAL A 107 14.16 -14.63 -17.73
C VAL A 107 15.04 -13.61 -18.47
N LEU A 108 16.35 -13.64 -18.23
CA LEU A 108 17.28 -12.70 -18.85
C LEU A 108 17.48 -13.00 -20.35
N ASP A 109 17.51 -14.26 -20.75
CA ASP A 109 17.66 -14.63 -22.17
C ASP A 109 16.43 -14.17 -22.98
N GLU A 110 15.22 -14.35 -22.45
CA GLU A 110 14.01 -13.85 -23.11
C GLU A 110 13.96 -12.31 -23.12
N PHE A 111 14.42 -11.66 -22.06
CA PHE A 111 14.52 -10.20 -22.01
C PHE A 111 15.52 -9.65 -23.04
N ARG A 112 16.73 -10.25 -23.15
CA ARG A 112 17.71 -9.92 -24.19
C ARG A 112 17.16 -10.09 -25.60
N LYS A 113 16.49 -11.22 -25.84
CA LYS A 113 15.90 -11.53 -27.14
C LYS A 113 14.87 -10.50 -27.57
N GLN A 114 13.98 -10.08 -26.63
CA GLN A 114 12.91 -9.13 -26.96
C GLN A 114 13.40 -7.67 -27.03
N THR A 115 14.39 -7.30 -26.24
CA THR A 115 14.94 -5.93 -26.24
C THR A 115 16.06 -5.70 -27.24
N GLY A 116 16.73 -6.78 -27.69
CA GLY A 116 17.93 -6.72 -28.50
C GLY A 116 19.13 -6.11 -27.77
N ARG A 117 19.12 -6.08 -26.43
CA ARG A 117 20.15 -5.48 -25.59
C ARG A 117 20.75 -6.51 -24.63
N GLU A 118 22.06 -6.43 -24.41
CA GLU A 118 22.72 -7.18 -23.36
C GLU A 118 22.41 -6.63 -21.98
N VAL A 119 22.66 -7.42 -20.94
CA VAL A 119 22.36 -7.10 -19.53
C VAL A 119 23.63 -7.05 -18.72
N LEU A 120 23.79 -5.96 -17.96
CA LEU A 120 24.83 -5.76 -16.96
C LEU A 120 24.27 -5.95 -15.55
N CYS A 121 25.13 -6.26 -14.58
CA CYS A 121 24.89 -6.38 -13.16
C CYS A 121 24.12 -7.67 -12.77
N ASN A 122 22.81 -7.71 -12.89
CA ASN A 122 21.92 -8.82 -12.49
C ASN A 122 22.17 -9.34 -11.05
N LYS A 123 22.15 -8.46 -10.08
CA LYS A 123 22.27 -8.79 -8.64
C LYS A 123 21.59 -7.72 -7.78
N PRO A 124 21.41 -7.95 -6.47
CA PRO A 124 20.98 -6.90 -5.55
C PRO A 124 21.99 -5.77 -5.52
N TYR A 125 21.51 -4.52 -5.65
CA TYR A 125 22.37 -3.34 -5.70
C TYR A 125 21.66 -2.08 -5.22
N SER A 126 22.44 -1.14 -4.66
CA SER A 126 21.96 0.22 -4.43
C SER A 126 21.77 0.97 -5.75
N GLY A 127 20.61 1.59 -5.96
CA GLY A 127 20.30 2.28 -7.22
C GLY A 127 21.18 3.53 -7.49
N THR A 128 21.89 4.06 -6.50
CA THR A 128 22.87 5.14 -6.67
C THR A 128 24.25 4.59 -7.00
N GLU A 129 24.65 3.49 -6.36
CA GLU A 129 25.96 2.89 -6.61
C GLU A 129 26.00 2.13 -7.94
N VAL A 130 24.90 1.47 -8.34
CA VAL A 130 24.87 0.71 -9.60
C VAL A 130 25.16 1.55 -10.83
N ILE A 131 24.70 2.81 -10.88
CA ILE A 131 24.97 3.71 -12.00
C ILE A 131 26.42 4.23 -11.99
N LYS A 132 27.04 4.34 -10.82
CA LYS A 132 28.48 4.70 -10.74
C LYS A 132 29.36 3.57 -11.26
N ASP A 133 29.05 2.32 -10.86
CA ASP A 133 29.87 1.16 -11.16
C ASP A 133 29.67 0.65 -12.59
N TYR A 134 28.45 0.65 -13.11
CA TYR A 134 28.10 0.11 -14.42
C TYR A 134 27.77 1.17 -15.48
N GLY A 135 27.61 2.44 -15.09
CA GLY A 135 27.19 3.51 -16.00
C GLY A 135 28.16 3.73 -17.17
N ARG A 136 29.47 3.65 -16.92
CA ARG A 136 30.47 3.76 -17.99
C ARG A 136 30.35 2.63 -19.01
N GLU A 137 30.29 1.38 -18.58
CA GLU A 137 30.14 0.21 -19.46
C GLU A 137 28.81 0.28 -20.23
N HIS A 138 27.71 0.72 -19.57
CA HIS A 138 26.45 0.98 -20.23
C HIS A 138 26.58 2.02 -21.37
N MET A 139 27.27 3.13 -21.12
CA MET A 139 27.51 4.17 -22.13
C MET A 139 28.32 3.66 -23.34
N GLU A 140 29.31 2.80 -23.09
CA GLU A 140 30.20 2.25 -24.13
C GLU A 140 29.53 1.13 -24.94
N THR A 141 28.69 0.29 -24.32
CA THR A 141 28.14 -0.94 -24.94
C THR A 141 26.68 -0.84 -25.31
N GLY A 142 25.92 0.04 -24.67
CA GLY A 142 24.46 0.11 -24.78
C GLY A 142 23.72 -1.02 -24.07
N ALA A 143 24.42 -1.86 -23.28
CA ALA A 143 23.80 -2.91 -22.47
C ALA A 143 23.00 -2.31 -21.31
N LEU A 144 21.86 -2.90 -20.95
CA LEU A 144 20.98 -2.40 -19.90
C LEU A 144 21.46 -2.81 -18.51
N ILE A 145 21.47 -1.89 -17.55
CA ILE A 145 21.81 -2.21 -16.17
C ILE A 145 20.56 -2.76 -15.48
N VAL A 146 20.50 -4.09 -15.31
CA VAL A 146 19.42 -4.78 -14.59
C VAL A 146 19.88 -5.12 -13.18
N TYR A 147 19.06 -4.80 -12.19
CA TYR A 147 19.35 -5.08 -10.79
C TYR A 147 18.08 -5.23 -9.97
N THR A 148 18.21 -5.75 -8.75
CA THR A 148 17.12 -5.91 -7.79
C THR A 148 17.47 -5.28 -6.44
N SER A 149 16.66 -5.51 -5.43
CA SER A 149 16.88 -5.15 -4.03
C SER A 149 16.33 -6.27 -3.12
N ALA A 150 16.18 -6.00 -1.82
CA ALA A 150 15.48 -6.91 -0.92
C ALA A 150 13.98 -7.03 -1.27
N ASP A 151 13.42 -5.99 -1.89
CA ASP A 151 12.04 -6.00 -2.38
C ASP A 151 11.88 -6.86 -3.64
N SER A 152 10.63 -7.21 -3.94
CA SER A 152 10.25 -7.91 -5.17
C SER A 152 10.22 -6.96 -6.37
N VAL A 153 11.37 -6.60 -6.91
CA VAL A 153 11.51 -5.61 -7.98
C VAL A 153 12.51 -6.03 -9.05
N PHE A 154 12.18 -5.71 -10.32
CA PHE A 154 13.08 -5.77 -11.46
C PHE A 154 13.37 -4.34 -11.91
N GLN A 155 14.57 -3.85 -11.74
CA GLN A 155 14.93 -2.47 -12.03
C GLN A 155 15.85 -2.39 -13.24
N ILE A 156 15.57 -1.45 -14.15
CA ILE A 156 16.38 -1.19 -15.34
C ILE A 156 16.88 0.26 -15.26
N ALA A 157 18.20 0.43 -15.08
CA ALA A 157 18.82 1.74 -15.20
C ALA A 157 19.43 1.91 -16.59
N ALA A 158 19.22 3.08 -17.18
CA ALA A 158 19.79 3.43 -18.49
C ALA A 158 20.04 4.94 -18.58
N HIS A 159 21.12 5.32 -19.24
CA HIS A 159 21.45 6.73 -19.54
C HIS A 159 20.57 7.23 -20.69
N GLU A 160 20.00 8.42 -20.54
CA GLU A 160 18.99 8.95 -21.45
C GLU A 160 19.51 9.24 -22.87
N GLU A 161 20.82 9.50 -23.02
CA GLU A 161 21.46 9.65 -24.36
C GLU A 161 21.68 8.31 -25.07
N VAL A 162 21.76 7.19 -24.32
CA VAL A 162 21.98 5.84 -24.88
C VAL A 162 20.64 5.13 -25.13
N VAL A 163 19.72 5.28 -24.18
CA VAL A 163 18.37 4.72 -24.25
C VAL A 163 17.39 5.83 -23.89
N PRO A 164 16.73 6.43 -24.88
CA PRO A 164 15.69 7.43 -24.61
C PRO A 164 14.65 6.92 -23.61
N VAL A 165 14.12 7.81 -22.77
CA VAL A 165 13.22 7.43 -21.65
C VAL A 165 12.02 6.61 -22.14
N GLU A 166 11.41 7.00 -23.26
CA GLU A 166 10.28 6.26 -23.85
C GLU A 166 10.66 4.83 -24.25
N THR A 167 11.88 4.65 -24.77
CA THR A 167 12.43 3.32 -25.11
C THR A 167 12.68 2.50 -23.84
N LEU A 168 13.17 3.13 -22.76
CA LEU A 168 13.34 2.47 -21.47
C LEU A 168 11.99 2.00 -20.92
N TYR A 169 10.95 2.82 -21.05
CA TYR A 169 9.59 2.43 -20.65
C TYR A 169 9.06 1.23 -21.45
N GLU A 170 9.33 1.17 -22.76
CA GLU A 170 8.97 -0.01 -23.56
C GLU A 170 9.75 -1.26 -23.11
N TYR A 171 11.03 -1.14 -22.75
CA TYR A 171 11.78 -2.26 -22.17
C TYR A 171 11.21 -2.73 -20.82
N CYS A 172 10.75 -1.79 -19.99
CA CYS A 172 10.06 -2.14 -18.75
C CYS A 172 8.73 -2.85 -18.99
N LYS A 173 7.96 -2.45 -20.02
CA LYS A 173 6.73 -3.16 -20.41
C LYS A 173 7.02 -4.57 -20.94
N ILE A 174 8.12 -4.77 -21.67
CA ILE A 174 8.59 -6.09 -22.09
C ILE A 174 8.94 -6.94 -20.86
N ALA A 175 9.75 -6.40 -19.94
CA ALA A 175 10.09 -7.09 -18.71
C ALA A 175 8.83 -7.45 -17.89
N ARG A 176 7.83 -6.54 -17.79
CA ARG A 176 6.57 -6.79 -17.08
C ARG A 176 5.80 -7.98 -17.68
N LYS A 177 5.83 -8.16 -19.00
CA LYS A 177 5.17 -9.29 -19.67
C LYS A 177 5.91 -10.62 -19.45
N ILE A 178 7.24 -10.59 -19.36
CA ILE A 178 8.06 -11.76 -19.07
C ILE A 178 7.91 -12.20 -17.62
N LEU A 179 7.91 -11.24 -16.70
CA LEU A 179 7.89 -11.47 -15.25
C LEU A 179 6.46 -11.72 -14.74
N MET A 180 5.89 -12.85 -15.16
CA MET A 180 4.56 -13.34 -14.79
C MET A 180 4.64 -14.74 -14.16
N GLY A 181 3.54 -15.23 -13.61
CA GLY A 181 3.50 -16.54 -12.95
C GLY A 181 4.46 -16.62 -11.76
N ASP A 182 5.34 -17.62 -11.72
CA ASP A 182 6.31 -17.79 -10.61
C ASP A 182 7.39 -16.68 -10.58
N HIS A 183 7.53 -15.89 -11.65
CA HIS A 183 8.43 -14.75 -11.73
C HIS A 183 7.72 -13.40 -11.60
N ALA A 184 6.49 -13.38 -11.13
CA ALA A 184 5.67 -12.18 -11.02
C ALA A 184 6.16 -11.24 -9.91
N VAL A 185 7.25 -10.51 -10.15
CA VAL A 185 7.71 -9.47 -9.20
C VAL A 185 6.66 -8.37 -9.06
N ALA A 186 6.58 -7.77 -7.87
CA ALA A 186 5.61 -6.72 -7.58
C ALA A 186 5.73 -5.52 -8.53
N ARG A 187 6.95 -5.10 -8.86
CA ARG A 187 7.20 -3.93 -9.73
C ARG A 187 8.35 -4.15 -10.71
N VAL A 188 8.20 -3.66 -11.92
CA VAL A 188 9.29 -3.38 -12.85
C VAL A 188 9.52 -1.87 -12.83
N ILE A 189 10.75 -1.41 -12.66
CA ILE A 189 11.05 0.01 -12.41
C ILE A 189 12.03 0.54 -13.45
N ALA A 190 11.62 1.58 -14.18
CA ALA A 190 12.50 2.39 -15.01
C ALA A 190 13.30 3.36 -14.14
N ARG A 191 14.61 3.36 -14.29
CA ARG A 191 15.56 4.22 -13.57
C ARG A 191 16.44 5.01 -14.54
N PRO A 192 15.91 6.01 -15.25
CA PRO A 192 16.71 6.84 -16.14
C PRO A 192 17.74 7.67 -15.34
N PHE A 193 18.91 7.87 -15.95
CA PHE A 193 19.97 8.71 -15.37
C PHE A 193 20.67 9.51 -16.47
N VAL A 194 21.40 10.55 -16.05
CA VAL A 194 22.14 11.47 -16.89
C VAL A 194 23.54 11.72 -16.32
N GLY A 195 24.34 12.54 -16.98
CA GLY A 195 25.67 12.95 -16.52
C GLY A 195 26.79 12.23 -17.26
N GLN A 196 28.01 12.42 -16.79
CA GLN A 196 29.22 11.79 -17.36
C GLN A 196 30.02 11.13 -16.26
N TYR A 197 30.73 10.07 -16.60
CA TYR A 197 31.60 9.40 -15.64
C TYR A 197 32.62 10.39 -15.03
N PRO A 198 32.80 10.40 -13.69
CA PRO A 198 32.18 9.51 -12.70
C PRO A 198 30.87 10.07 -12.07
N ASN A 199 30.36 11.19 -12.55
CA ASN A 199 29.26 11.96 -11.94
C ASN A 199 27.92 11.67 -12.63
N PHE A 200 27.40 10.45 -12.48
CA PHE A 200 26.08 10.09 -12.93
C PHE A 200 25.01 10.43 -11.89
N GLU A 201 23.85 10.93 -12.34
CA GLU A 201 22.73 11.32 -11.49
C GLU A 201 21.41 10.73 -12.02
N ARG A 202 20.59 10.20 -11.10
CA ARG A 202 19.23 9.72 -11.45
C ARG A 202 18.32 10.91 -11.72
N THR A 203 17.47 10.78 -12.74
CA THR A 203 16.45 11.80 -13.04
C THR A 203 15.15 11.53 -12.29
N ASP A 204 14.25 12.48 -12.29
CA ASP A 204 12.88 12.40 -11.75
C ASP A 204 11.93 11.59 -12.64
N ARG A 205 12.38 11.15 -13.82
CA ARG A 205 11.63 10.33 -14.78
C ARG A 205 11.59 8.84 -14.43
N ARG A 206 11.72 8.52 -13.14
CA ARG A 206 11.43 7.18 -12.64
C ARG A 206 9.98 6.83 -12.95
N HIS A 207 9.74 5.59 -13.41
CA HIS A 207 8.39 5.07 -13.59
C HIS A 207 8.30 3.61 -13.14
N ASP A 208 7.27 3.30 -12.35
CA ASP A 208 7.02 1.96 -11.81
C ASP A 208 5.90 1.30 -12.62
N PHE A 209 6.17 0.09 -13.14
CA PHE A 209 5.22 -0.77 -13.83
C PHE A 209 4.80 -1.88 -12.86
N SER A 210 3.77 -1.62 -12.07
CA SER A 210 3.25 -2.54 -11.08
C SER A 210 2.60 -3.77 -11.71
N LEU A 211 2.61 -4.88 -10.99
CA LEU A 211 1.84 -6.06 -11.36
C LEU A 211 0.35 -5.73 -11.24
N VAL A 212 -0.40 -6.05 -12.28
CA VAL A 212 -1.87 -5.93 -12.25
C VAL A 212 -2.43 -7.04 -11.36
N PRO A 213 -3.41 -6.76 -10.47
CA PRO A 213 -4.07 -7.80 -9.71
C PRO A 213 -4.56 -8.95 -10.62
N PRO A 214 -4.12 -10.20 -10.38
CA PRO A 214 -4.41 -11.31 -11.30
C PRO A 214 -5.87 -11.79 -11.26
N LYS A 215 -6.61 -11.39 -10.21
CA LYS A 215 -8.05 -11.68 -10.05
C LYS A 215 -8.85 -10.37 -10.08
N GLN A 216 -10.15 -10.51 -10.15
CA GLN A 216 -11.10 -9.43 -9.95
C GLN A 216 -11.10 -9.00 -8.48
N THR A 217 -11.24 -7.71 -8.23
CA THR A 217 -11.28 -7.10 -6.92
C THR A 217 -12.58 -6.32 -6.74
N VAL A 218 -12.92 -5.89 -5.54
CA VAL A 218 -14.08 -5.03 -5.30
C VAL A 218 -14.04 -3.73 -6.10
N LEU A 219 -12.84 -3.26 -6.51
CA LEU A 219 -12.70 -2.07 -7.35
C LEU A 219 -13.24 -2.33 -8.76
N ASP A 220 -12.97 -3.53 -9.29
CA ASP A 220 -13.52 -3.97 -10.58
C ASP A 220 -15.06 -4.12 -10.47
N ASP A 221 -15.54 -4.79 -9.41
CA ASP A 221 -16.96 -5.01 -9.19
C ASP A 221 -17.74 -3.69 -9.08
N LEU A 222 -17.20 -2.70 -8.35
CA LEU A 222 -17.79 -1.37 -8.26
C LEU A 222 -17.84 -0.67 -9.62
N LYS A 223 -16.74 -0.71 -10.36
CA LYS A 223 -16.66 -0.11 -11.70
C LYS A 223 -17.61 -0.77 -12.68
N ASP A 224 -17.70 -2.10 -12.68
CA ASP A 224 -18.60 -2.86 -13.54
C ASP A 224 -20.07 -2.59 -13.20
N ALA A 225 -20.38 -2.29 -11.93
CA ALA A 225 -21.68 -1.83 -11.46
C ALA A 225 -21.94 -0.32 -11.74
N GLY A 226 -21.06 0.35 -12.48
CA GLY A 226 -21.21 1.76 -12.85
C GLY A 226 -21.02 2.72 -11.68
N LYS A 227 -20.28 2.32 -10.64
CA LYS A 227 -19.90 3.17 -9.51
C LYS A 227 -18.59 3.87 -9.77
N ASP A 228 -18.41 5.04 -9.12
CA ASP A 228 -17.13 5.73 -9.11
C ASP A 228 -16.14 4.98 -8.22
N VAL A 229 -14.89 4.88 -8.68
CA VAL A 229 -13.76 4.38 -7.89
C VAL A 229 -12.63 5.40 -7.99
N ILE A 230 -12.51 6.23 -6.97
CA ILE A 230 -11.59 7.37 -6.93
C ILE A 230 -10.38 6.99 -6.07
N GLY A 231 -9.20 6.87 -6.70
CA GLY A 231 -7.95 6.60 -6.00
C GLY A 231 -7.23 7.88 -5.57
N VAL A 232 -6.85 7.96 -4.30
CA VAL A 232 -6.03 9.06 -3.76
C VAL A 232 -4.72 8.49 -3.20
N GLY A 233 -3.61 9.14 -3.49
CA GLY A 233 -2.29 8.67 -3.10
C GLY A 233 -1.76 7.57 -4.03
N LYS A 234 -1.19 6.49 -3.46
CA LYS A 234 -0.59 5.39 -4.24
C LYS A 234 -1.60 4.38 -4.82
N ILE A 235 -2.90 4.55 -4.61
CA ILE A 235 -3.91 3.54 -4.98
C ILE A 235 -3.83 3.15 -6.47
N TYR A 236 -3.68 4.16 -7.35
CA TYR A 236 -3.54 3.87 -8.78
C TYR A 236 -2.33 2.97 -9.10
N ASP A 237 -1.20 3.24 -8.47
CA ASP A 237 0.05 2.47 -8.70
C ASP A 237 -0.04 1.06 -8.10
N ILE A 238 -0.67 0.90 -6.92
CA ILE A 238 -0.85 -0.38 -6.23
C ILE A 238 -1.71 -1.33 -7.07
N PHE A 239 -2.75 -0.83 -7.72
CA PHE A 239 -3.66 -1.61 -8.56
C PHE A 239 -3.33 -1.54 -10.06
N ALA A 240 -2.23 -0.87 -10.45
CA ALA A 240 -1.86 -0.63 -11.85
C ALA A 240 -3.03 -0.03 -12.67
N GLY A 241 -3.84 0.81 -12.03
CA GLY A 241 -5.03 1.44 -12.62
C GLY A 241 -6.25 0.55 -12.80
N LYS A 242 -6.14 -0.77 -12.48
CA LYS A 242 -7.26 -1.71 -12.65
C LYS A 242 -8.40 -1.37 -11.67
N GLY A 243 -9.62 -1.32 -12.17
CA GLY A 243 -10.81 -1.02 -11.38
C GLY A 243 -11.00 0.47 -11.01
N ILE A 244 -10.05 1.35 -11.33
CA ILE A 244 -10.09 2.77 -10.95
C ILE A 244 -10.72 3.61 -12.06
N THR A 245 -11.58 4.55 -11.71
CA THR A 245 -12.27 5.47 -12.64
C THR A 245 -11.68 6.87 -12.64
N GLU A 246 -11.20 7.35 -11.49
CA GLU A 246 -10.53 8.66 -11.32
C GLU A 246 -9.36 8.49 -10.34
N THR A 247 -8.27 9.22 -10.56
CA THR A 247 -7.12 9.20 -9.65
C THR A 247 -6.53 10.56 -9.42
N THR A 248 -5.86 10.72 -8.28
CA THR A 248 -5.06 11.89 -7.96
C THR A 248 -3.65 11.46 -7.56
N ALA A 249 -2.64 12.17 -8.03
CA ALA A 249 -1.25 11.85 -7.72
C ALA A 249 -0.98 11.90 -6.20
N ASN A 250 -0.03 11.09 -5.75
CA ASN A 250 0.43 11.12 -4.36
C ASN A 250 1.32 12.34 -4.11
N HIS A 251 0.99 13.12 -3.09
CA HIS A 251 1.73 14.30 -2.67
C HIS A 251 2.02 14.32 -1.16
N GLY A 252 1.94 13.16 -0.50
CA GLY A 252 2.07 12.99 0.95
C GLY A 252 0.75 13.18 1.71
N ASN A 253 0.73 12.76 2.98
CA ASN A 253 -0.49 12.65 3.77
C ASN A 253 -1.31 13.94 3.81
N LYS A 254 -0.66 15.08 4.11
CA LYS A 254 -1.35 16.37 4.23
C LYS A 254 -2.10 16.75 2.95
N LYS A 255 -1.43 16.71 1.80
CA LYS A 255 -2.06 17.07 0.52
C LYS A 255 -3.09 16.04 0.06
N ASN A 256 -2.87 14.77 0.37
CA ASN A 256 -3.86 13.73 0.11
C ASN A 256 -5.12 13.99 0.94
N MET A 257 -5.03 14.38 2.22
CA MET A 257 -6.20 14.76 3.03
C MET A 257 -6.87 16.04 2.54
N GLU A 258 -6.12 17.06 2.13
CA GLU A 258 -6.68 18.26 1.47
C GLU A 258 -7.54 17.86 0.25
N LYS A 259 -7.05 16.89 -0.54
CA LYS A 259 -7.80 16.36 -1.68
C LYS A 259 -9.06 15.60 -1.28
N VAL A 260 -8.98 14.83 -0.20
CA VAL A 260 -10.15 14.14 0.37
C VAL A 260 -11.23 15.14 0.80
N PHE A 261 -10.86 16.27 1.42
CA PHE A 261 -11.82 17.34 1.76
C PHE A 261 -12.44 18.02 0.54
N GLU A 262 -11.71 18.12 -0.58
CA GLU A 262 -12.31 18.57 -1.85
C GLU A 262 -13.31 17.54 -2.38
N LEU A 263 -12.99 16.25 -2.30
CA LEU A 263 -13.87 15.16 -2.74
C LEU A 263 -15.13 15.04 -1.87
N GLN A 264 -15.05 15.32 -0.56
CA GLN A 264 -16.24 15.40 0.28
C GLN A 264 -17.27 16.44 -0.17
N LYS A 265 -16.83 17.49 -0.87
CA LYS A 265 -17.70 18.55 -1.42
C LYS A 265 -18.31 18.18 -2.78
N LYS A 266 -17.78 17.12 -3.43
CA LYS A 266 -18.28 16.64 -4.71
C LYS A 266 -19.42 15.63 -4.50
N ASP A 267 -20.34 15.61 -5.44
CA ASP A 267 -21.32 14.54 -5.54
C ASP A 267 -20.74 13.40 -6.39
N PHE A 268 -20.68 12.20 -5.82
CA PHE A 268 -20.29 10.98 -6.51
C PHE A 268 -21.01 9.77 -5.88
N ASN A 269 -21.10 8.66 -6.62
CA ASN A 269 -21.76 7.46 -6.14
C ASN A 269 -20.78 6.29 -6.25
N GLY A 270 -20.06 5.98 -5.16
CA GLY A 270 -19.03 4.97 -5.19
C GLY A 270 -18.03 5.07 -4.05
N LEU A 271 -16.82 4.63 -4.31
CA LEU A 271 -15.72 4.53 -3.36
C LEU A 271 -14.65 5.60 -3.62
N CYS A 272 -14.26 6.31 -2.59
CA CYS A 272 -12.99 7.05 -2.52
C CYS A 272 -12.01 6.22 -1.67
N TYR A 273 -10.97 5.66 -2.31
CA TYR A 273 -9.95 4.83 -1.69
C TYR A 273 -8.66 5.63 -1.52
N ILE A 274 -8.19 5.77 -0.29
CA ILE A 274 -7.15 6.71 0.09
C ILE A 274 -5.99 5.95 0.76
N ASN A 275 -4.77 6.13 0.25
CA ASN A 275 -3.55 5.66 0.90
C ASN A 275 -2.76 6.86 1.43
N LEU A 276 -2.51 6.87 2.73
CA LEU A 276 -1.69 7.86 3.43
C LEU A 276 -0.30 7.28 3.68
N VAL A 277 0.56 7.41 2.69
CA VAL A 277 1.83 6.68 2.55
C VAL A 277 2.97 7.17 3.44
N ASP A 278 2.91 8.39 3.97
CA ASP A 278 4.03 8.97 4.72
C ASP A 278 4.33 8.21 6.01
N PHE A 279 3.33 7.56 6.60
CA PHE A 279 3.50 6.73 7.79
C PHE A 279 4.56 5.66 7.57
N ASP A 280 4.46 4.94 6.46
CA ASP A 280 5.43 3.94 6.04
C ASP A 280 6.72 4.56 5.51
N MET A 281 6.60 5.33 4.43
CA MET A 281 7.73 5.75 3.60
C MET A 281 8.64 6.76 4.31
N ILE A 282 8.08 7.65 5.14
CA ILE A 282 8.85 8.72 5.81
C ILE A 282 9.24 8.33 7.23
N TYR A 283 8.36 7.63 7.95
CA TYR A 283 8.55 7.39 9.39
C TYR A 283 8.85 5.94 9.74
N GLY A 284 8.08 4.95 9.24
CA GLY A 284 8.25 3.53 9.54
C GLY A 284 9.63 3.01 9.14
N HIS A 285 9.94 3.02 7.86
CA HIS A 285 11.23 2.58 7.33
C HIS A 285 12.44 3.37 7.87
N ARG A 286 12.24 4.59 8.36
CA ARG A 286 13.31 5.42 8.93
C ARG A 286 13.41 5.33 10.44
N ARG A 287 12.55 4.53 11.06
CA ARG A 287 12.51 4.33 12.52
C ARG A 287 12.31 5.64 13.30
N ASP A 288 11.49 6.54 12.73
CA ASP A 288 11.18 7.83 13.34
C ASP A 288 9.89 7.76 14.16
N ILE A 289 10.00 7.30 15.40
CA ILE A 289 8.87 7.15 16.34
C ILE A 289 8.13 8.48 16.53
N LEU A 290 8.87 9.58 16.70
CA LEU A 290 8.24 10.88 16.98
C LEU A 290 7.57 11.46 15.74
N GLY A 291 8.17 11.29 14.56
CA GLY A 291 7.56 11.66 13.27
C GLY A 291 6.28 10.87 13.02
N TYR A 292 6.32 9.55 13.22
CA TYR A 292 5.15 8.68 13.09
C TYR A 292 4.01 9.10 14.02
N THR A 293 4.33 9.29 15.31
CA THR A 293 3.36 9.74 16.33
C THR A 293 2.76 11.12 15.98
N THR A 294 3.60 12.04 15.49
CA THR A 294 3.12 13.36 15.04
C THR A 294 2.17 13.25 13.86
N ALA A 295 2.49 12.39 12.89
CA ALA A 295 1.62 12.16 11.72
C ALA A 295 0.26 11.55 12.12
N LEU A 296 0.22 10.65 13.12
CA LEU A 296 -1.05 10.14 13.68
C LEU A 296 -1.86 11.27 14.33
N ASN A 297 -1.22 12.15 15.11
CA ASN A 297 -1.87 13.29 15.74
C ASN A 297 -2.42 14.29 14.69
N GLU A 298 -1.70 14.49 13.58
CA GLU A 298 -2.14 15.36 12.48
C GLU A 298 -3.34 14.73 11.75
N PHE A 299 -3.27 13.44 11.46
CA PHE A 299 -4.40 12.71 10.88
C PHE A 299 -5.65 12.77 11.79
N ASP A 300 -5.50 12.66 13.10
CA ASP A 300 -6.65 12.73 14.03
C ASP A 300 -7.36 14.10 13.99
N LYS A 301 -6.61 15.19 13.77
CA LYS A 301 -7.19 16.52 13.55
C LYS A 301 -7.94 16.60 12.22
N ASP A 302 -7.36 16.03 11.16
CA ASP A 302 -8.01 15.93 9.86
C ASP A 302 -9.27 15.07 9.94
N LEU A 303 -9.25 14.01 10.75
CA LEU A 303 -10.41 13.15 11.02
C LEU A 303 -11.56 13.90 11.69
N GLU A 304 -11.28 14.83 12.61
CA GLU A 304 -12.32 15.70 13.21
C GLU A 304 -13.06 16.48 12.11
N ILE A 305 -12.30 17.12 11.22
CA ILE A 305 -12.86 17.88 10.11
C ILE A 305 -13.65 16.96 9.16
N PHE A 306 -13.08 15.77 8.89
CA PHE A 306 -13.71 14.79 8.00
C PHE A 306 -15.07 14.34 8.54
N LEU A 307 -15.14 13.93 9.82
CA LEU A 307 -16.36 13.46 10.48
C LEU A 307 -17.45 14.56 10.53
N ALA A 308 -17.05 15.80 10.77
CA ALA A 308 -17.98 16.95 10.78
C ALA A 308 -18.64 17.18 9.41
N ASN A 309 -17.92 16.91 8.32
CA ASN A 309 -18.37 17.12 6.94
C ASN A 309 -19.07 15.91 6.30
N MET A 310 -19.16 14.76 6.98
CA MET A 310 -19.85 13.58 6.46
C MET A 310 -21.35 13.84 6.23
N CYS A 311 -21.86 13.48 5.07
CA CYS A 311 -23.29 13.48 4.76
C CYS A 311 -24.02 12.33 5.45
N GLY A 312 -25.37 12.29 5.39
CA GLY A 312 -26.17 11.37 6.17
C GLY A 312 -25.92 9.89 5.91
N ASP A 313 -25.66 9.52 4.64
CA ASP A 313 -25.44 8.17 4.17
C ASP A 313 -23.99 7.84 3.79
N ASP A 314 -23.06 8.74 4.13
CA ASP A 314 -21.63 8.50 3.93
C ASP A 314 -21.15 7.37 4.85
N VAL A 315 -20.22 6.58 4.33
CA VAL A 315 -19.54 5.51 5.07
C VAL A 315 -18.04 5.81 5.13
N LEU A 316 -17.46 5.65 6.29
CA LEU A 316 -16.01 5.74 6.52
C LEU A 316 -15.47 4.40 7.01
N PHE A 317 -14.38 3.94 6.41
CA PHE A 317 -13.49 2.93 6.99
C PHE A 317 -12.09 3.51 7.12
N ILE A 318 -11.43 3.23 8.26
CA ILE A 318 -10.02 3.53 8.53
C ILE A 318 -9.34 2.23 8.91
N THR A 319 -8.24 1.89 8.25
CA THR A 319 -7.47 0.68 8.51
C THR A 319 -5.99 0.90 8.19
N ALA A 320 -5.20 -0.16 8.22
CA ALA A 320 -3.85 -0.22 7.69
C ALA A 320 -3.71 -1.45 6.78
N ASP A 321 -2.63 -1.55 6.08
CA ASP A 321 -2.33 -2.64 5.13
C ASP A 321 -1.30 -3.64 5.66
N HIS A 322 -0.45 -3.23 6.61
CA HIS A 322 0.54 -4.03 7.34
C HIS A 322 1.05 -3.24 8.55
N GLY A 323 2.12 -3.68 9.21
CA GLY A 323 2.88 -2.93 10.18
C GLY A 323 4.23 -2.46 9.61
N CYS A 324 4.82 -1.43 10.21
CA CYS A 324 6.22 -1.03 10.04
C CYS A 324 6.67 -0.33 11.33
N ASP A 325 6.87 -1.12 12.38
CA ASP A 325 7.13 -0.63 13.73
C ASP A 325 8.46 0.13 13.82
N PRO A 326 8.45 1.46 14.00
CA PRO A 326 9.68 2.25 14.06
C PRO A 326 10.53 1.98 15.30
N GLY A 327 9.97 1.30 16.32
CA GLY A 327 10.67 0.86 17.52
C GLY A 327 11.25 -0.54 17.42
N TYR A 328 10.81 -1.33 16.45
CA TYR A 328 11.24 -2.71 16.28
C TYR A 328 12.59 -2.82 15.56
N LYS A 329 13.18 -4.02 15.55
CA LYS A 329 14.45 -4.30 14.86
C LYS A 329 14.31 -4.19 13.33
N GLY A 330 15.34 -3.73 12.66
CA GLY A 330 15.34 -3.61 11.19
C GLY A 330 14.62 -2.34 10.69
N THR A 331 14.40 -2.29 9.40
CA THR A 331 13.74 -1.19 8.69
C THR A 331 12.72 -1.70 7.67
N ASP A 332 12.36 -2.98 7.75
CA ASP A 332 11.39 -3.62 6.88
C ASP A 332 9.99 -3.59 7.51
N HIS A 333 8.97 -3.87 6.71
CA HIS A 333 7.61 -4.05 7.20
C HIS A 333 7.53 -5.14 8.25
N THR A 334 6.59 -5.04 9.17
CA THR A 334 6.33 -6.01 10.22
C THR A 334 4.98 -6.70 10.03
N ARG A 335 4.95 -8.02 10.28
CA ARG A 335 3.74 -8.84 10.18
C ARG A 335 2.85 -8.58 11.39
N GLU A 336 1.96 -7.61 11.25
CA GLU A 336 1.06 -7.17 12.30
C GLU A 336 -0.40 -7.34 11.90
N SER A 337 -1.26 -7.54 12.90
CA SER A 337 -2.70 -7.29 12.76
C SER A 337 -2.94 -5.80 12.57
N VAL A 338 -4.01 -5.44 11.88
CA VAL A 338 -4.34 -4.03 11.63
C VAL A 338 -5.67 -3.63 12.26
N PRO A 339 -5.86 -2.34 12.58
CA PRO A 339 -7.13 -1.84 13.10
C PRO A 339 -8.17 -1.76 11.98
N LEU A 340 -9.43 -1.91 12.35
CA LEU A 340 -10.55 -1.43 11.56
C LEU A 340 -11.39 -0.52 12.42
N LEU A 341 -11.55 0.73 11.99
CA LEU A 341 -12.54 1.66 12.50
C LEU A 341 -13.53 1.97 11.40
N GLY A 342 -14.82 1.93 11.69
CA GLY A 342 -15.85 2.27 10.73
C GLY A 342 -16.87 3.23 11.33
N TYR A 343 -17.44 4.11 10.49
CA TYR A 343 -18.45 5.05 10.94
C TYR A 343 -19.42 5.39 9.81
N SER A 344 -20.69 5.44 10.16
CA SER A 344 -21.76 6.08 9.41
C SER A 344 -22.82 6.58 10.35
N LYS A 345 -23.49 7.67 10.01
CA LYS A 345 -24.64 8.18 10.78
C LYS A 345 -25.84 7.23 10.77
N CYS A 346 -25.86 6.29 9.83
CA CYS A 346 -26.92 5.29 9.67
C CYS A 346 -26.66 3.96 10.41
N TRP A 347 -25.48 3.80 11.02
CA TRP A 347 -25.09 2.57 11.70
C TRP A 347 -25.35 2.60 13.19
N LYS A 348 -25.49 1.42 13.80
CA LYS A 348 -25.41 1.27 15.25
C LYS A 348 -24.04 1.75 15.74
N GLN A 349 -24.03 2.46 16.85
CA GLN A 349 -22.81 2.94 17.49
C GLN A 349 -22.20 1.88 18.40
N GLY A 350 -20.87 1.92 18.55
CA GLY A 350 -20.15 1.08 19.51
C GLY A 350 -20.13 -0.41 19.18
N VAL A 351 -20.25 -0.77 17.92
CA VAL A 351 -20.26 -2.18 17.51
C VAL A 351 -18.84 -2.74 17.46
N ASN A 352 -18.53 -3.70 18.34
CA ASN A 352 -17.35 -4.53 18.22
C ASN A 352 -17.62 -5.62 17.18
N ILE A 353 -16.90 -5.58 16.04
CA ILE A 353 -16.97 -6.62 14.99
C ILE A 353 -16.04 -7.81 15.27
N GLY A 354 -15.31 -7.77 16.41
CA GLY A 354 -14.37 -8.80 16.82
C GLY A 354 -13.08 -8.82 16.01
N THR A 355 -12.40 -9.95 16.07
CA THR A 355 -11.22 -10.23 15.25
C THR A 355 -11.64 -10.97 13.98
N ARG A 356 -11.21 -10.46 12.82
CA ARG A 356 -11.51 -11.01 11.50
C ARG A 356 -10.28 -11.72 10.95
N ASP A 357 -10.49 -12.85 10.28
CA ASP A 357 -9.40 -13.71 9.77
C ASP A 357 -8.76 -13.20 8.49
N THR A 358 -9.32 -12.14 7.87
CA THR A 358 -8.79 -11.56 6.63
C THR A 358 -9.18 -10.11 6.46
N TYR A 359 -8.33 -9.32 5.82
CA TYR A 359 -8.65 -7.96 5.39
C TYR A 359 -9.76 -7.90 4.34
N ALA A 360 -9.96 -9.00 3.57
CA ALA A 360 -10.94 -9.10 2.49
C ALA A 360 -12.39 -8.90 2.97
N ASP A 361 -12.66 -9.04 4.27
CA ASP A 361 -13.96 -8.78 4.85
C ASP A 361 -14.44 -7.33 4.67
N ILE A 362 -13.50 -6.37 4.50
CA ILE A 362 -13.84 -4.98 4.18
C ILE A 362 -14.45 -4.90 2.77
N ALA A 363 -13.81 -5.53 1.77
CA ALA A 363 -14.31 -5.56 0.40
C ALA A 363 -15.70 -6.19 0.30
N ALA A 364 -15.89 -7.34 0.97
CA ALA A 364 -17.19 -8.00 1.04
C ALA A 364 -18.27 -7.11 1.69
N THR A 365 -17.89 -6.33 2.71
CA THR A 365 -18.80 -5.37 3.35
C THR A 365 -19.12 -4.19 2.43
N LEU A 366 -18.14 -3.66 1.68
CA LEU A 366 -18.38 -2.62 0.68
C LEU A 366 -19.35 -3.11 -0.41
N ALA A 367 -19.18 -4.35 -0.89
CA ALA A 367 -20.09 -4.93 -1.87
C ALA A 367 -21.54 -5.01 -1.34
N GLN A 368 -21.72 -5.37 -0.06
CA GLN A 368 -23.03 -5.35 0.60
C GLN A 368 -23.62 -3.94 0.75
N ILE A 369 -22.76 -2.93 1.04
CA ILE A 369 -23.15 -1.52 1.16
C ILE A 369 -23.66 -0.97 -0.17
N PHE A 370 -22.98 -1.30 -1.28
CA PHE A 370 -23.34 -0.85 -2.62
C PHE A 370 -24.34 -1.76 -3.33
N GLU A 371 -24.75 -2.87 -2.69
CA GLU A 371 -25.67 -3.88 -3.24
C GLU A 371 -25.23 -4.38 -4.63
N ILE A 372 -23.96 -4.70 -4.77
CA ILE A 372 -23.35 -5.18 -6.01
C ILE A 372 -22.97 -6.66 -5.91
N GLU A 373 -22.86 -7.32 -7.07
CA GLU A 373 -22.26 -8.65 -7.15
C GLU A 373 -20.79 -8.59 -6.72
N TYR A 374 -20.34 -9.57 -5.94
CA TYR A 374 -18.99 -9.62 -5.38
C TYR A 374 -18.28 -10.89 -5.80
N HIS A 375 -17.07 -10.77 -6.35
CA HIS A 375 -16.29 -11.87 -6.90
C HIS A 375 -15.00 -12.15 -6.10
N GLY A 376 -14.77 -11.44 -4.99
CA GLY A 376 -13.60 -11.57 -4.16
C GLY A 376 -13.73 -12.54 -3.01
N ASP A 377 -12.65 -12.65 -2.24
CA ASP A 377 -12.59 -13.39 -0.98
C ASP A 377 -13.20 -12.54 0.18
N GLY A 378 -13.45 -13.19 1.33
CA GLY A 378 -13.92 -12.52 2.55
C GLY A 378 -15.42 -12.69 2.82
N THR A 379 -15.82 -12.24 4.00
CA THR A 379 -17.21 -12.29 4.49
C THR A 379 -17.62 -10.95 5.07
N GLY A 380 -18.64 -10.33 4.49
CA GLY A 380 -19.12 -9.03 4.92
C GLY A 380 -19.77 -9.05 6.31
N PHE A 381 -19.63 -7.94 7.01
CA PHE A 381 -20.17 -7.75 8.38
C PHE A 381 -21.22 -6.64 8.48
N LEU A 382 -21.79 -6.19 7.34
CA LEU A 382 -22.77 -5.08 7.32
C LEU A 382 -23.98 -5.35 8.22
N GLU A 383 -24.45 -6.59 8.32
CA GLU A 383 -25.60 -6.92 9.16
C GLU A 383 -25.35 -6.70 10.67
N MET A 384 -24.09 -6.68 11.11
CA MET A 384 -23.75 -6.32 12.50
C MET A 384 -23.94 -4.83 12.77
N LEU A 385 -23.87 -4.02 11.72
CA LEU A 385 -23.87 -2.54 11.79
C LEU A 385 -25.27 -1.90 11.66
N LYS A 386 -26.25 -2.66 11.19
CA LYS A 386 -27.66 -2.22 10.97
C LYS A 386 -28.53 -2.28 12.22
#